data_1156074d3a03c0eac874f4569875753f
#
_entry.id   1156074d3a03c0eac874f4569875753f
#
_cell.length_a   1.000
_cell.length_b   1.000
_cell.length_c   1.000
_cell.angle_alpha   90.00
_cell.angle_beta   90.00
_cell.angle_gamma   90.00
#
_symmetry.space_group_name_H-M   'P 1'
#
loop_
_entity.id
_entity.type
_entity.pdbx_description
1 polymer ?
#
loop_
_entity_poly.entity_id
_entity_poly.type
_entity_poly.pdbx_seq_one_letter_code
_entity_poly.pdbx_strand_id
1 'polypeptide(L)'
;LVGSVHSCVYAGTTPVPDENGKYCYVPVTHRVTLGKIASLLHTFAAQPETLVMPEIPEGSFEKKLYSTYLSYLPKERAAFPLKMNTDSRGSFTELIKTAKCGQISVNISKPGITKGQHWHNSKWEFFIVVSGHGLIRERRIGSDEVMEFEVSGDRIEAVHMLPGYTHSIVNLSDTDDLVTVMWANENFDPMHPDTYFEEV
;
A
#
# COMPACT_ATOMS: atom_id res chain seq x y z
N LEU A 1 26.77 13.61 -7.29
CA LEU A 1 27.61 14.70 -6.77
C LEU A 1 26.86 16.04 -6.83
N VAL A 2 26.22 16.38 -7.94
CA VAL A 2 25.46 17.65 -8.10
C VAL A 2 24.27 17.72 -7.15
N GLY A 3 23.57 16.61 -6.89
CA GLY A 3 22.44 16.55 -5.97
C GLY A 3 22.80 16.84 -4.50
N SER A 4 23.99 16.45 -4.04
CA SER A 4 24.44 16.73 -2.67
C SER A 4 24.75 18.22 -2.45
N VAL A 5 25.33 18.89 -3.42
CA VAL A 5 25.62 20.33 -3.34
C VAL A 5 24.32 21.14 -3.35
N HIS A 6 23.35 20.74 -4.20
CA HIS A 6 22.03 21.36 -4.23
C HIS A 6 21.25 21.18 -2.92
N SER A 7 21.25 19.97 -2.33
CA SER A 7 20.55 19.74 -1.06
C SER A 7 21.16 20.52 0.10
N CYS A 8 22.47 20.73 0.13
CA CYS A 8 23.12 21.58 1.12
C CYS A 8 22.70 23.06 0.97
N VAL A 9 22.56 23.56 -0.25
CA VAL A 9 22.14 24.93 -0.50
C VAL A 9 20.67 25.16 -0.14
N TYR A 10 19.76 24.22 -0.49
CA TYR A 10 18.34 24.35 -0.17
C TYR A 10 18.02 24.06 1.30
N ALA A 11 18.77 23.23 1.99
CA ALA A 11 18.57 22.94 3.40
C ALA A 11 19.17 24.00 4.33
N GLY A 12 19.78 25.06 3.81
CA GLY A 12 20.40 26.12 4.61
C GLY A 12 21.63 25.65 5.41
N THR A 13 22.19 24.49 5.07
CA THR A 13 23.41 23.99 5.70
C THR A 13 24.64 24.59 5.02
N THR A 14 25.54 25.15 5.81
CA THR A 14 26.82 25.67 5.30
C THR A 14 27.68 24.50 4.83
N PRO A 15 28.21 24.53 3.60
CA PRO A 15 29.18 23.55 3.14
C PRO A 15 30.38 23.49 4.08
N VAL A 16 30.78 22.29 4.49
CA VAL A 16 31.97 22.13 5.31
C VAL A 16 33.20 22.19 4.41
N PRO A 17 34.10 23.20 4.58
CA PRO A 17 35.32 23.26 3.82
C PRO A 17 36.29 22.13 4.19
N ASP A 18 37.18 21.76 3.26
CA ASP A 18 38.31 20.89 3.55
C ASP A 18 39.32 21.59 4.49
N GLU A 19 40.34 20.85 4.92
CA GLU A 19 41.38 21.35 5.85
C GLU A 19 42.09 22.62 5.34
N ASN A 20 42.07 22.85 4.02
CA ASN A 20 42.72 24.00 3.39
C ASN A 20 41.73 25.13 3.03
N GLY A 21 40.43 24.96 3.32
CA GLY A 21 39.40 25.94 3.00
C GLY A 21 39.13 26.13 1.50
N LYS A 22 39.72 25.28 0.64
CA LYS A 22 39.70 25.44 -0.82
C LYS A 22 38.56 24.69 -1.48
N TYR A 23 38.13 23.54 -0.91
CA TYR A 23 37.10 22.69 -1.47
C TYR A 23 36.03 22.39 -0.43
N CYS A 24 34.78 22.24 -0.87
CA CYS A 24 33.71 21.81 0.01
C CYS A 24 33.71 20.29 0.16
N TYR A 25 33.67 19.84 1.40
CA TYR A 25 33.55 18.42 1.75
C TYR A 25 32.08 18.00 1.73
N VAL A 26 31.80 16.82 1.15
CA VAL A 26 30.48 16.20 1.18
C VAL A 26 30.51 15.14 2.30
N PRO A 27 29.85 15.40 3.46
CA PRO A 27 30.03 14.55 4.66
C PRO A 27 29.36 13.17 4.52
N VAL A 28 28.37 13.04 3.64
CA VAL A 28 27.65 11.78 3.44
C VAL A 28 27.82 11.33 1.99
N THR A 29 28.52 10.21 1.81
CA THR A 29 28.74 9.59 0.50
C THR A 29 28.32 8.13 0.53
N HIS A 30 27.97 7.58 -0.63
CA HIS A 30 27.64 6.18 -0.82
C HIS A 30 28.52 5.56 -1.91
N ARG A 31 29.04 4.36 -1.65
CA ARG A 31 29.76 3.57 -2.67
C ARG A 31 28.79 2.60 -3.32
N VAL A 32 28.51 2.78 -4.59
CA VAL A 32 27.58 1.95 -5.36
C VAL A 32 28.13 1.70 -6.75
N THR A 33 27.78 0.55 -7.34
CA THR A 33 28.14 0.24 -8.73
C THR A 33 27.14 0.88 -9.69
N LEU A 34 27.56 1.17 -10.92
CA LEU A 34 26.64 1.65 -11.96
C LEU A 34 25.53 0.64 -12.25
N GLY A 35 25.84 -0.66 -12.21
CA GLY A 35 24.83 -1.71 -12.37
C GLY A 35 23.74 -1.65 -11.30
N LYS A 36 24.09 -1.42 -10.02
CA LYS A 36 23.08 -1.24 -8.95
C LYS A 36 22.21 -0.01 -9.19
N ILE A 37 22.81 1.11 -9.61
CA ILE A 37 22.06 2.33 -9.94
C ILE A 37 21.06 2.06 -11.06
N ALA A 38 21.50 1.44 -12.15
CA ALA A 38 20.64 1.11 -13.27
C ALA A 38 19.49 0.17 -12.85
N SER A 39 19.77 -0.89 -12.09
CA SER A 39 18.76 -1.80 -11.57
C SER A 39 17.71 -1.08 -10.70
N LEU A 40 18.13 -0.20 -9.79
CA LEU A 40 17.21 0.58 -8.96
C LEU A 40 16.32 1.50 -9.81
N LEU A 41 16.89 2.20 -10.80
CA LEU A 41 16.12 3.05 -11.69
C LEU A 41 15.08 2.28 -12.50
N HIS A 42 15.39 1.07 -12.96
CA HIS A 42 14.42 0.19 -13.59
C HIS A 42 13.30 -0.23 -12.63
N THR A 43 13.64 -0.58 -11.39
CA THR A 43 12.65 -0.89 -10.35
C THR A 43 11.72 0.30 -10.08
N PHE A 44 12.28 1.51 -9.99
CA PHE A 44 11.49 2.73 -9.77
C PHE A 44 10.57 3.03 -10.96
N ALA A 45 11.06 2.83 -12.18
CA ALA A 45 10.27 3.05 -13.38
C ALA A 45 9.11 2.05 -13.54
N ALA A 46 9.26 0.82 -13.03
CA ALA A 46 8.25 -0.24 -13.07
C ALA A 46 7.19 -0.10 -11.94
N GLN A 47 7.42 0.75 -10.94
CA GLN A 47 6.53 0.88 -9.77
C GLN A 47 5.07 1.19 -10.14
N PRO A 48 4.74 2.08 -11.10
CA PRO A 48 3.35 2.33 -11.48
C PRO A 48 2.60 1.11 -12.03
N GLU A 49 3.32 0.15 -12.63
CA GLU A 49 2.74 -1.07 -13.20
C GLU A 49 2.65 -2.19 -12.15
N THR A 50 3.70 -2.34 -11.34
CA THR A 50 3.79 -3.40 -10.33
C THR A 50 3.07 -3.04 -9.04
N LEU A 51 2.88 -1.75 -8.76
CA LEU A 51 2.43 -1.16 -7.50
C LEU A 51 3.38 -1.44 -6.31
N VAL A 52 4.49 -2.13 -6.54
CA VAL A 52 5.44 -2.50 -5.48
C VAL A 52 6.33 -1.31 -5.15
N MET A 53 6.20 -0.84 -3.90
CA MET A 53 7.05 0.22 -3.38
C MET A 53 8.50 -0.28 -3.25
N PRO A 54 9.48 0.51 -3.73
CA PRO A 54 10.88 0.15 -3.56
C PRO A 54 11.29 0.14 -2.08
N GLU A 55 12.22 -0.72 -1.72
CA GLU A 55 12.82 -0.69 -0.38
C GLU A 55 13.73 0.53 -0.23
N ILE A 56 13.29 1.49 0.57
CA ILE A 56 13.94 2.79 0.76
C ILE A 56 14.18 3.09 2.26
N PRO A 57 15.02 2.31 2.97
CA PRO A 57 15.29 2.54 4.38
C PRO A 57 15.77 3.97 4.65
N GLU A 58 15.53 4.47 5.85
CA GLU A 58 15.97 5.80 6.24
C GLU A 58 17.50 5.95 6.11
N GLY A 59 17.95 7.09 5.60
CA GLY A 59 19.37 7.38 5.38
C GLY A 59 20.03 6.60 4.23
N SER A 60 19.34 5.65 3.60
CA SER A 60 19.89 4.80 2.54
C SER A 60 20.17 5.57 1.24
N PHE A 61 21.06 5.00 0.42
CA PHE A 61 21.29 5.46 -0.95
C PHE A 61 20.02 5.30 -1.78
N GLU A 62 19.29 4.21 -1.61
CA GLU A 62 18.06 3.89 -2.32
C GLU A 62 17.00 4.97 -2.10
N LYS A 63 16.80 5.42 -0.87
CA LYS A 63 15.85 6.50 -0.54
C LYS A 63 16.24 7.82 -1.21
N LYS A 64 17.53 8.18 -1.18
CA LYS A 64 18.03 9.41 -1.81
C LYS A 64 17.90 9.34 -3.33
N LEU A 65 18.25 8.20 -3.93
CA LEU A 65 18.13 8.00 -5.36
C LEU A 65 16.66 8.03 -5.80
N TYR A 66 15.75 7.42 -5.04
CA TYR A 66 14.32 7.45 -5.35
C TYR A 66 13.74 8.87 -5.28
N SER A 67 14.09 9.63 -4.24
CA SER A 67 13.67 11.03 -4.13
C SER A 67 14.18 11.87 -5.31
N THR A 68 15.42 11.63 -5.73
CA THR A 68 16.00 12.29 -6.91
C THR A 68 15.26 11.84 -8.18
N TYR A 69 15.00 10.54 -8.36
CA TYR A 69 14.24 10.03 -9.50
C TYR A 69 12.86 10.69 -9.61
N LEU A 70 12.11 10.76 -8.49
CA LEU A 70 10.80 11.41 -8.46
C LEU A 70 10.86 12.89 -8.82
N SER A 71 11.92 13.62 -8.41
CA SER A 71 12.09 15.04 -8.72
C SER A 71 12.34 15.33 -10.21
N TYR A 72 12.72 14.30 -10.98
CA TYR A 72 12.92 14.38 -12.43
C TYR A 72 11.77 13.77 -13.24
N LEU A 73 10.70 13.30 -12.59
CA LEU A 73 9.55 12.79 -13.33
C LEU A 73 8.89 13.91 -14.14
N PRO A 74 8.65 13.70 -15.44
CA PRO A 74 7.87 14.63 -16.23
C PRO A 74 6.42 14.65 -15.72
N LYS A 75 5.73 15.77 -15.91
CA LYS A 75 4.36 15.99 -15.43
C LYS A 75 3.39 14.85 -15.84
N GLU A 76 3.56 14.35 -17.04
CA GLU A 76 2.72 13.30 -17.64
C GLU A 76 2.89 11.93 -16.95
N ARG A 77 3.97 11.74 -16.21
CA ARG A 77 4.27 10.52 -15.45
C ARG A 77 4.07 10.67 -13.93
N ALA A 78 3.75 11.87 -13.46
CA ALA A 78 3.51 12.13 -12.05
C ALA A 78 2.17 11.55 -11.55
N ALA A 79 1.24 11.27 -12.47
CA ALA A 79 -0.01 10.59 -12.19
C ALA A 79 -0.18 9.40 -13.13
N PHE A 80 -0.70 8.30 -12.61
CA PHE A 80 -0.96 7.08 -13.39
C PHE A 80 -2.26 6.44 -12.92
N PRO A 81 -3.05 5.83 -13.84
CA PRO A 81 -4.28 5.17 -13.49
C PRO A 81 -4.01 3.85 -12.76
N LEU A 82 -4.85 3.54 -11.77
CA LEU A 82 -4.89 2.23 -11.14
C LEU A 82 -5.93 1.34 -11.82
N LYS A 83 -5.65 0.05 -11.90
CA LYS A 83 -6.58 -0.92 -12.48
C LYS A 83 -7.73 -1.18 -11.51
N MET A 84 -8.91 -0.72 -11.85
CA MET A 84 -10.15 -1.04 -11.14
C MET A 84 -10.75 -2.34 -11.68
N ASN A 85 -10.85 -3.37 -10.84
CA ASN A 85 -11.59 -4.59 -11.16
C ASN A 85 -13.06 -4.37 -10.77
N THR A 86 -13.92 -4.09 -11.75
CA THR A 86 -15.32 -3.67 -11.55
C THR A 86 -16.29 -4.75 -12.03
N ASP A 87 -17.33 -5.02 -11.22
CA ASP A 87 -18.47 -5.87 -11.56
C ASP A 87 -19.80 -5.24 -11.05
N SER A 88 -20.91 -5.97 -11.11
CA SER A 88 -22.22 -5.49 -10.63
C SER A 88 -22.27 -5.21 -9.13
N ARG A 89 -21.35 -5.75 -8.34
CA ARG A 89 -21.27 -5.58 -6.89
C ARG A 89 -20.48 -4.33 -6.48
N GLY A 90 -19.73 -3.72 -7.41
CA GLY A 90 -18.85 -2.58 -7.17
C GLY A 90 -17.46 -2.76 -7.76
N SER A 91 -16.42 -2.34 -7.05
CA SER A 91 -15.05 -2.45 -7.54
C SER A 91 -14.05 -2.86 -6.46
N PHE A 92 -12.94 -3.41 -6.91
CA PHE A 92 -11.75 -3.69 -6.09
C PHE A 92 -10.52 -3.15 -6.81
N THR A 93 -9.70 -2.38 -6.10
CA THR A 93 -8.51 -1.73 -6.67
C THR A 93 -7.33 -1.90 -5.73
N GLU A 94 -6.26 -2.50 -6.20
CA GLU A 94 -4.98 -2.52 -5.51
C GLU A 94 -4.34 -1.13 -5.59
N LEU A 95 -3.87 -0.60 -4.46
CA LEU A 95 -3.29 0.75 -4.39
C LEU A 95 -1.78 0.71 -4.30
N ILE A 96 -1.26 -0.08 -3.35
CA ILE A 96 0.17 -0.18 -3.04
C ILE A 96 0.48 -1.60 -2.58
N LYS A 97 1.63 -2.10 -3.02
CA LYS A 97 2.23 -3.36 -2.58
C LYS A 97 3.60 -3.09 -1.97
N THR A 98 4.00 -3.94 -1.05
CA THR A 98 5.38 -3.96 -0.55
C THR A 98 6.01 -5.31 -0.86
N ALA A 99 7.33 -5.36 -0.93
CA ALA A 99 8.03 -6.62 -1.22
C ALA A 99 7.93 -7.65 -0.08
N LYS A 100 7.67 -7.20 1.16
CA LYS A 100 7.77 -8.03 2.37
C LYS A 100 6.57 -7.95 3.31
N CYS A 101 5.74 -6.96 3.19
CA CYS A 101 4.72 -6.62 4.19
C CYS A 101 3.31 -6.43 3.60
N GLY A 102 2.99 -7.10 2.50
CA GLY A 102 1.63 -7.14 1.99
C GLY A 102 1.22 -5.97 1.09
N GLN A 103 -0.07 -5.71 1.03
CA GLN A 103 -0.68 -4.75 0.12
C GLN A 103 -1.80 -3.94 0.77
N ILE A 104 -2.04 -2.75 0.22
CA ILE A 104 -3.20 -1.91 0.50
C ILE A 104 -4.09 -1.91 -0.74
N SER A 105 -5.39 -2.06 -0.53
CA SER A 105 -6.41 -2.01 -1.56
C SER A 105 -7.63 -1.22 -1.09
N VAL A 106 -8.47 -0.80 -2.03
CA VAL A 106 -9.78 -0.23 -1.76
C VAL A 106 -10.86 -1.07 -2.40
N ASN A 107 -11.92 -1.31 -1.65
CA ASN A 107 -13.11 -1.99 -2.10
C ASN A 107 -14.30 -1.03 -2.02
N ILE A 108 -15.05 -0.92 -3.11
CA ILE A 108 -16.31 -0.18 -3.19
C ILE A 108 -17.42 -1.20 -3.37
N SER A 109 -18.37 -1.24 -2.43
CA SER A 109 -19.52 -2.13 -2.48
C SER A 109 -20.78 -1.31 -2.72
N LYS A 110 -21.58 -1.72 -3.71
CA LYS A 110 -22.87 -1.13 -4.03
C LYS A 110 -23.89 -1.35 -2.89
N PRO A 111 -24.98 -0.56 -2.84
CA PRO A 111 -26.05 -0.73 -1.86
C PRO A 111 -26.50 -2.18 -1.72
N GLY A 112 -26.66 -2.66 -0.48
CA GLY A 112 -27.14 -4.01 -0.14
C GLY A 112 -26.18 -5.16 -0.48
N ILE A 113 -25.01 -4.88 -1.05
CA ILE A 113 -24.08 -5.95 -1.48
C ILE A 113 -23.27 -6.50 -0.31
N THR A 114 -23.20 -7.82 -0.27
CA THR A 114 -22.28 -8.59 0.57
C THR A 114 -21.05 -9.01 -0.23
N LYS A 115 -19.86 -8.81 0.31
CA LYS A 115 -18.58 -9.32 -0.21
C LYS A 115 -17.82 -10.09 0.87
N GLY A 116 -16.82 -10.85 0.48
CA GLY A 116 -16.10 -11.78 1.35
C GLY A 116 -16.67 -13.19 1.21
N GLN A 117 -17.22 -13.78 2.27
CA GLN A 117 -17.69 -15.17 2.33
C GLN A 117 -16.53 -16.14 2.07
N HIS A 118 -15.41 -15.88 2.76
CA HIS A 118 -14.24 -16.73 2.68
C HIS A 118 -13.38 -16.59 3.94
N TRP A 119 -12.47 -17.51 4.11
CA TRP A 119 -11.48 -17.49 5.18
C TRP A 119 -10.08 -17.70 4.64
N HIS A 120 -9.09 -17.36 5.46
CA HIS A 120 -7.67 -17.51 5.19
C HIS A 120 -7.02 -18.40 6.24
N ASN A 121 -6.00 -19.16 5.83
CA ASN A 121 -5.26 -20.01 6.74
C ASN A 121 -4.16 -19.25 7.51
N SER A 122 -3.37 -18.46 6.81
CA SER A 122 -2.27 -17.68 7.39
C SER A 122 -2.35 -16.18 7.07
N LYS A 123 -3.01 -15.80 5.98
CA LYS A 123 -3.24 -14.41 5.64
C LYS A 123 -4.23 -13.79 6.63
N TRP A 124 -3.94 -12.58 7.05
CA TRP A 124 -4.85 -11.76 7.85
C TRP A 124 -4.92 -10.34 7.28
N GLU A 125 -6.02 -9.69 7.54
CA GLU A 125 -6.36 -8.42 6.92
C GLU A 125 -6.89 -7.44 7.96
N PHE A 126 -6.80 -6.12 7.63
CA PHE A 126 -7.62 -5.08 8.26
C PHE A 126 -8.66 -4.59 7.27
N PHE A 127 -9.89 -4.42 7.75
CA PHE A 127 -10.91 -3.67 7.04
C PHE A 127 -11.16 -2.36 7.76
N ILE A 128 -11.12 -1.26 7.01
CA ILE A 128 -11.27 0.10 7.51
C ILE A 128 -12.31 0.78 6.63
N VAL A 129 -13.54 0.94 7.13
CA VAL A 129 -14.58 1.65 6.41
C VAL A 129 -14.31 3.16 6.52
N VAL A 130 -14.21 3.83 5.38
CA VAL A 130 -13.90 5.27 5.28
C VAL A 130 -15.06 6.11 4.74
N SER A 131 -16.10 5.45 4.18
CA SER A 131 -17.34 6.08 3.74
C SER A 131 -18.46 5.05 3.68
N GLY A 132 -19.67 5.46 3.99
CA GLY A 132 -20.85 4.60 4.02
C GLY A 132 -21.04 3.92 5.36
N HIS A 133 -21.98 2.96 5.42
CA HIS A 133 -22.39 2.24 6.60
C HIS A 133 -22.46 0.75 6.30
N GLY A 134 -21.78 -0.08 7.08
CA GLY A 134 -21.63 -1.51 6.80
C GLY A 134 -21.64 -2.37 8.05
N LEU A 135 -21.77 -3.68 7.85
CA LEU A 135 -21.68 -4.71 8.88
C LEU A 135 -20.60 -5.72 8.45
N ILE A 136 -19.57 -5.87 9.27
CA ILE A 136 -18.58 -6.93 9.14
C ILE A 136 -19.03 -8.09 10.02
N ARG A 137 -18.96 -9.31 9.48
CA ARG A 137 -19.25 -10.55 10.19
C ARG A 137 -18.06 -11.47 10.12
N GLU A 138 -17.77 -12.11 11.24
CA GLU A 138 -16.73 -13.13 11.35
C GLU A 138 -17.25 -14.34 12.11
N ARG A 139 -16.97 -15.53 11.63
CA ARG A 139 -17.29 -16.80 12.28
C ARG A 139 -16.08 -17.73 12.22
N ARG A 140 -15.67 -18.24 13.37
CA ARG A 140 -14.59 -19.25 13.43
C ARG A 140 -15.01 -20.51 12.68
N ILE A 141 -14.10 -21.06 11.87
CA ILE A 141 -14.33 -22.32 11.17
C ILE A 141 -14.65 -23.44 12.17
N GLY A 142 -15.76 -24.14 11.92
CA GLY A 142 -16.27 -25.19 12.81
C GLY A 142 -17.04 -24.70 14.06
N SER A 143 -17.38 -23.40 14.11
CA SER A 143 -18.24 -22.80 15.13
C SER A 143 -19.50 -22.20 14.48
N ASP A 144 -20.58 -22.12 15.24
CA ASP A 144 -21.83 -21.43 14.84
C ASP A 144 -21.90 -20.01 15.41
N GLU A 145 -20.94 -19.59 16.23
CA GLU A 145 -20.91 -18.26 16.84
C GLU A 145 -20.41 -17.21 15.85
N VAL A 146 -21.22 -16.20 15.56
CA VAL A 146 -20.91 -15.08 14.66
C VAL A 146 -20.61 -13.85 15.50
N MET A 147 -19.47 -13.22 15.22
CA MET A 147 -19.14 -11.88 15.71
C MET A 147 -19.59 -10.85 14.67
N GLU A 148 -20.20 -9.76 15.11
CA GLU A 148 -20.68 -8.69 14.25
C GLU A 148 -20.07 -7.35 14.66
N PHE A 149 -19.59 -6.59 13.68
CA PHE A 149 -19.01 -5.26 13.87
C PHE A 149 -19.71 -4.29 12.92
N GLU A 150 -20.55 -3.42 13.49
CA GLU A 150 -21.15 -2.32 12.74
C GLU A 150 -20.12 -1.21 12.55
N VAL A 151 -19.88 -0.80 11.31
CA VAL A 151 -18.80 0.11 10.91
C VAL A 151 -19.33 1.24 10.02
N SER A 152 -18.75 2.43 10.17
CA SER A 152 -19.14 3.57 9.34
C SER A 152 -17.97 4.51 9.06
N GLY A 153 -18.10 5.32 7.99
CA GLY A 153 -17.16 6.38 7.68
C GLY A 153 -17.19 7.55 8.67
N ASP A 154 -18.24 7.68 9.49
CA ASP A 154 -18.34 8.72 10.51
C ASP A 154 -17.47 8.44 11.75
N ARG A 155 -17.16 7.17 11.98
CA ARG A 155 -16.26 6.71 13.04
C ARG A 155 -15.34 5.64 12.46
N ILE A 156 -14.15 6.05 12.00
CA ILE A 156 -13.20 5.17 11.35
C ILE A 156 -12.55 4.24 12.37
N GLU A 157 -12.78 2.93 12.19
CA GLU A 157 -12.21 1.86 13.01
C GLU A 157 -11.58 0.81 12.13
N ALA A 158 -10.53 0.16 12.62
CA ALA A 158 -9.92 -0.99 11.97
C ALA A 158 -10.47 -2.28 12.61
N VAL A 159 -11.01 -3.17 11.78
CA VAL A 159 -11.45 -4.50 12.19
C VAL A 159 -10.47 -5.52 11.61
N HIS A 160 -9.95 -6.40 12.45
CA HIS A 160 -9.08 -7.50 12.02
C HIS A 160 -9.93 -8.62 11.41
N MET A 161 -9.58 -9.07 10.20
CA MET A 161 -10.05 -10.34 9.65
C MET A 161 -9.09 -11.44 10.12
N LEU A 162 -9.56 -12.30 11.00
CA LEU A 162 -8.71 -13.25 11.70
C LEU A 162 -8.44 -14.51 10.87
N PRO A 163 -7.20 -15.04 10.86
CA PRO A 163 -6.93 -16.35 10.25
C PRO A 163 -7.80 -17.46 10.86
N GLY A 164 -8.35 -18.31 10.01
CA GLY A 164 -9.25 -19.38 10.44
C GLY A 164 -10.67 -18.92 10.79
N TYR A 165 -11.01 -17.67 10.45
CA TYR A 165 -12.38 -17.16 10.51
C TYR A 165 -12.88 -16.83 9.11
N THR A 166 -14.06 -17.36 8.77
CA THR A 166 -14.76 -16.87 7.59
C THR A 166 -15.29 -15.46 7.89
N HIS A 167 -15.19 -14.57 6.92
CA HIS A 167 -15.61 -13.20 7.10
C HIS A 167 -16.38 -12.66 5.89
N SER A 168 -17.19 -11.66 6.15
CA SER A 168 -17.93 -10.92 5.13
C SER A 168 -18.12 -9.47 5.55
N ILE A 169 -18.37 -8.61 4.57
CA ILE A 169 -18.79 -7.23 4.78
C ILE A 169 -20.03 -6.94 3.95
N VAL A 170 -21.05 -6.39 4.60
CA VAL A 170 -22.33 -6.02 3.99
C VAL A 170 -22.44 -4.52 3.94
N ASN A 171 -22.82 -3.95 2.80
CA ASN A 171 -23.25 -2.57 2.73
C ASN A 171 -24.71 -2.47 3.21
N LEU A 172 -24.94 -1.77 4.33
CA LEU A 172 -26.27 -1.61 4.93
C LEU A 172 -27.07 -0.47 4.34
N SER A 173 -26.49 0.38 3.48
CA SER A 173 -27.21 1.46 2.82
C SER A 173 -28.03 0.92 1.63
N ASP A 174 -29.19 1.53 1.40
CA ASP A 174 -30.02 1.30 0.21
C ASP A 174 -29.63 2.23 -0.96
N THR A 175 -28.83 3.26 -0.71
CA THR A 175 -28.54 4.33 -1.69
C THR A 175 -27.06 4.58 -1.91
N ASP A 176 -26.24 4.43 -0.88
CA ASP A 176 -24.87 4.89 -0.87
C ASP A 176 -23.87 3.74 -0.97
N ASP A 177 -22.76 3.99 -1.66
CA ASP A 177 -21.67 3.03 -1.75
C ASP A 177 -20.94 2.93 -0.40
N LEU A 178 -20.51 1.72 -0.05
CA LEU A 178 -19.62 1.45 1.07
C LEU A 178 -18.18 1.42 0.57
N VAL A 179 -17.32 2.27 1.13
CA VAL A 179 -15.90 2.34 0.77
C VAL A 179 -15.05 1.80 1.92
N THR A 180 -14.36 0.70 1.63
CA THR A 180 -13.48 0.01 2.60
C THR A 180 -12.04 0.04 2.10
N VAL A 181 -11.14 0.60 2.90
CA VAL A 181 -9.69 0.42 2.74
C VAL A 181 -9.30 -0.87 3.42
N MET A 182 -8.52 -1.67 2.73
CA MET A 182 -8.10 -2.99 3.19
C MET A 182 -6.57 -3.07 3.18
N TRP A 183 -5.99 -3.63 4.23
CA TRP A 183 -4.59 -4.02 4.26
C TRP A 183 -4.49 -5.52 4.50
N ALA A 184 -3.65 -6.19 3.73
CA ALA A 184 -3.33 -7.61 3.89
C ALA A 184 -1.83 -7.76 4.18
N ASN A 185 -1.47 -8.69 5.08
CA ASN A 185 -0.06 -8.93 5.47
C ASN A 185 0.80 -9.51 4.36
N GLU A 186 0.19 -9.98 3.27
CA GLU A 186 0.87 -10.54 2.10
C GLU A 186 0.19 -10.09 0.81
N ASN A 187 0.95 -10.09 -0.28
CA ASN A 187 0.43 -9.80 -1.61
C ASN A 187 -0.44 -10.98 -2.09
N PHE A 188 -1.51 -10.67 -2.83
CA PHE A 188 -2.29 -11.72 -3.47
C PHE A 188 -1.46 -12.46 -4.52
N ASP A 189 -1.37 -13.78 -4.36
CA ASP A 189 -0.75 -14.69 -5.34
C ASP A 189 -1.84 -15.60 -5.93
N PRO A 190 -2.19 -15.47 -7.22
CA PRO A 190 -3.21 -16.30 -7.85
C PRO A 190 -2.81 -17.78 -7.94
N MET A 191 -1.53 -18.11 -7.80
CA MET A 191 -1.05 -19.51 -7.78
C MET A 191 -1.18 -20.15 -6.39
N HIS A 192 -1.19 -19.32 -5.33
CA HIS A 192 -1.33 -19.74 -3.93
C HIS A 192 -2.24 -18.75 -3.18
N PRO A 193 -3.54 -18.72 -3.48
CA PRO A 193 -4.41 -17.62 -3.07
C PRO A 193 -4.72 -17.56 -1.57
N ASP A 194 -4.44 -18.61 -0.79
CA ASP A 194 -4.82 -18.74 0.64
C ASP A 194 -6.23 -18.16 0.93
N THR A 195 -7.18 -18.50 0.08
CA THR A 195 -8.55 -17.99 0.14
C THR A 195 -9.53 -19.13 -0.12
N TYR A 196 -10.35 -19.46 0.87
CA TYR A 196 -11.26 -20.60 0.86
C TYR A 196 -12.68 -20.10 1.06
N PHE A 197 -13.56 -20.41 0.11
CA PHE A 197 -14.96 -20.00 0.19
C PHE A 197 -15.68 -20.72 1.34
N GLU A 198 -16.33 -19.96 2.18
CA GLU A 198 -17.26 -20.44 3.21
C GLU A 198 -18.12 -19.26 3.69
N GLU A 199 -19.44 -19.44 3.72
CA GLU A 199 -20.36 -18.41 4.22
C GLU A 199 -20.25 -18.21 5.72
N VAL A 200 -20.46 -16.96 6.17
CA VAL A 200 -20.52 -16.62 7.59
C VAL A 200 -21.85 -17.00 8.18
#